data_d3357794992fdc5e91014596287c5517
#
_entry.id   d3357794992fdc5e91014596287c5517
#
_cell.length_a   1.000
_cell.length_b   1.000
_cell.length_c   1.000
_cell.angle_alpha   90.00
_cell.angle_beta   90.00
_cell.angle_gamma   90.00
#
_symmetry.space_group_name_H-M   'P 1'
#
loop_
_entity.id
_entity.type
_entity.pdbx_description
1 polymer ?
#
loop_
_entity_poly.entity_id
_entity_poly.type
_entity_poly.pdbx_seq_one_letter_code
_entity_poly.pdbx_strand_id
1 'polypeptide(L)'
;MKRILFLLLMVTMTNVQRIMAQEKIAETVGDGKAAFQREMIFPIGEPNTAYAKYFIGNSYLAPISKEQIPFNNVTFEPGCRNNWHIHHAEKGGGQMLIGVGGKGWYQEEGKPAVQMLPGDVIHIPANVKHWHGAAADSWFAHLAFEVPGENTSNEWLEPVTEEEYNRLGK
;
A
#
# COMPACT_ATOMS: atom_id res chain seq x y z
N MET A 1 -47.18 -19.30 -12.03
CA MET A 1 -46.39 -18.58 -13.04
C MET A 1 -46.07 -17.12 -12.65
N LYS A 2 -47.00 -16.28 -12.19
CA LYS A 2 -46.75 -14.87 -11.84
C LYS A 2 -45.71 -14.64 -10.72
N ARG A 3 -45.64 -15.51 -9.70
CA ARG A 3 -44.69 -15.38 -8.56
C ARG A 3 -43.25 -15.70 -8.93
N ILE A 4 -42.99 -16.61 -9.85
CA ILE A 4 -41.65 -16.98 -10.33
C ILE A 4 -41.08 -15.87 -11.19
N LEU A 5 -41.91 -15.24 -12.03
CA LEU A 5 -41.51 -14.12 -12.89
C LEU A 5 -41.11 -12.89 -12.06
N PHE A 6 -41.81 -12.62 -10.93
CA PHE A 6 -41.51 -11.50 -10.05
C PHE A 6 -40.19 -11.71 -9.29
N LEU A 7 -39.88 -12.93 -8.87
CA LEU A 7 -38.62 -13.29 -8.21
C LEU A 7 -37.43 -13.17 -9.17
N LEU A 8 -37.59 -13.58 -10.42
CA LEU A 8 -36.55 -13.45 -11.46
C LEU A 8 -36.27 -11.97 -11.77
N LEU A 9 -37.28 -11.12 -11.81
CA LEU A 9 -37.12 -9.70 -12.06
C LEU A 9 -36.40 -8.98 -10.90
N MET A 10 -36.68 -9.36 -9.64
CA MET A 10 -35.99 -8.82 -8.48
C MET A 10 -34.50 -9.23 -8.43
N VAL A 11 -34.16 -10.46 -8.79
CA VAL A 11 -32.76 -10.94 -8.82
C VAL A 11 -31.96 -10.24 -9.92
N THR A 12 -32.57 -9.97 -11.06
CA THR A 12 -31.90 -9.24 -12.15
C THR A 12 -31.68 -7.76 -11.81
N MET A 13 -32.65 -7.09 -11.14
CA MET A 13 -32.50 -5.70 -10.69
C MET A 13 -31.39 -5.54 -9.65
N THR A 14 -31.25 -6.48 -8.70
CA THR A 14 -30.17 -6.44 -7.69
C THR A 14 -28.78 -6.67 -8.32
N ASN A 15 -28.69 -7.51 -9.34
CA ASN A 15 -27.42 -7.72 -10.05
C ASN A 15 -27.01 -6.50 -10.88
N VAL A 16 -27.94 -5.85 -11.57
CA VAL A 16 -27.67 -4.62 -12.33
C VAL A 16 -27.22 -3.49 -11.40
N GLN A 17 -27.87 -3.31 -10.26
CA GLN A 17 -27.47 -2.30 -9.26
C GLN A 17 -26.06 -2.58 -8.69
N ARG A 18 -25.71 -3.86 -8.46
CA ARG A 18 -24.36 -4.24 -8.03
C ARG A 18 -23.31 -3.95 -9.10
N ILE A 19 -23.59 -4.26 -10.35
CA ILE A 19 -22.67 -3.97 -11.47
C ILE A 19 -22.46 -2.47 -11.61
N MET A 20 -23.52 -1.66 -11.62
CA MET A 20 -23.41 -0.20 -11.70
C MET A 20 -22.66 0.41 -10.49
N ALA A 21 -22.84 -0.15 -9.28
CA ALA A 21 -22.09 0.28 -8.11
C ALA A 21 -20.61 -0.06 -8.23
N GLN A 22 -20.26 -1.24 -8.75
CA GLN A 22 -18.88 -1.66 -9.00
C GLN A 22 -18.21 -0.80 -10.08
N GLU A 23 -18.92 -0.51 -11.19
CA GLU A 23 -18.44 0.39 -12.25
C GLU A 23 -18.18 1.80 -11.71
N LYS A 24 -19.10 2.35 -10.91
CA LYS A 24 -18.94 3.67 -10.30
C LYS A 24 -17.76 3.71 -9.32
N ILE A 25 -17.53 2.65 -8.54
CA ILE A 25 -16.36 2.55 -7.65
C ILE A 25 -15.08 2.48 -8.47
N ALA A 26 -15.04 1.66 -9.52
CA ALA A 26 -13.89 1.55 -10.40
C ALA A 26 -13.55 2.88 -11.11
N GLU A 27 -14.56 3.62 -11.56
CA GLU A 27 -14.40 4.96 -12.15
C GLU A 27 -13.84 5.95 -11.12
N THR A 28 -14.39 5.98 -9.90
CA THR A 28 -13.93 6.88 -8.83
C THR A 28 -12.48 6.57 -8.39
N VAL A 29 -12.11 5.29 -8.32
CA VAL A 29 -10.73 4.88 -8.01
C VAL A 29 -9.79 5.24 -9.16
N GLY A 30 -10.21 5.05 -10.41
CA GLY A 30 -9.46 5.46 -11.60
C GLY A 30 -9.18 6.96 -11.63
N ASP A 31 -10.18 7.77 -11.30
CA ASP A 31 -10.06 9.23 -11.19
C ASP A 31 -9.09 9.62 -10.04
N GLY A 32 -9.15 8.95 -8.91
CA GLY A 32 -8.25 9.18 -7.78
C GLY A 32 -6.79 8.86 -8.12
N LYS A 33 -6.53 7.74 -8.80
CA LYS A 33 -5.18 7.39 -9.27
C LYS A 33 -4.64 8.43 -10.24
N ALA A 34 -5.44 8.84 -11.22
CA ALA A 34 -5.04 9.83 -12.22
C ALA A 34 -4.80 11.22 -11.60
N ALA A 35 -5.60 11.60 -10.61
CA ALA A 35 -5.41 12.85 -9.86
C ALA A 35 -4.08 12.80 -9.09
N PHE A 36 -3.84 11.74 -8.33
CA PHE A 36 -2.61 11.56 -7.58
C PHE A 36 -1.37 11.51 -8.48
N GLN A 37 -1.43 10.82 -9.63
CA GLN A 37 -0.32 10.77 -10.60
C GLN A 37 0.10 12.17 -11.10
N ARG A 38 -0.85 13.11 -11.24
CA ARG A 38 -0.52 14.49 -11.68
C ARG A 38 0.27 15.29 -10.65
N GLU A 39 0.19 14.91 -9.38
CA GLU A 39 0.93 15.53 -8.26
C GLU A 39 2.30 14.87 -8.03
N MET A 40 2.53 13.70 -8.63
CA MET A 40 3.73 12.90 -8.40
C MET A 40 4.84 13.24 -9.40
N ILE A 41 6.09 13.33 -8.89
CA ILE A 41 7.31 13.41 -9.70
C ILE A 41 7.64 12.04 -10.30
N PHE A 42 7.43 10.96 -9.51
CA PHE A 42 7.69 9.59 -9.92
C PHE A 42 6.41 8.91 -10.43
N PRO A 43 6.52 7.96 -11.39
CA PRO A 43 5.35 7.21 -11.83
C PRO A 43 4.78 6.36 -10.70
N ILE A 44 3.46 6.25 -10.63
CA ILE A 44 2.77 5.33 -9.70
C ILE A 44 3.15 3.87 -10.04
N GLY A 45 3.26 3.55 -11.32
CA GLY A 45 3.61 2.22 -11.79
C GLY A 45 2.43 1.29 -12.00
N GLU A 46 2.75 0.00 -12.11
CA GLU A 46 1.79 -1.06 -12.38
C GLU A 46 1.24 -1.67 -11.07
N PRO A 47 0.07 -2.33 -11.11
CA PRO A 47 -0.45 -3.06 -9.96
C PRO A 47 0.59 -4.01 -9.38
N ASN A 48 0.82 -3.97 -8.08
CA ASN A 48 1.83 -4.75 -7.37
C ASN A 48 1.38 -6.20 -7.15
N THR A 49 1.11 -6.91 -8.23
CA THR A 49 0.52 -8.26 -8.21
C THR A 49 1.43 -9.31 -7.59
N ALA A 50 2.74 -9.19 -7.76
CA ALA A 50 3.72 -10.15 -7.22
C ALA A 50 3.72 -10.21 -5.69
N TYR A 51 3.45 -9.09 -5.05
CA TYR A 51 3.43 -8.97 -3.59
C TYR A 51 2.02 -8.78 -3.02
N ALA A 52 0.96 -8.84 -3.84
CA ALA A 52 -0.41 -8.53 -3.42
C ALA A 52 -0.87 -9.29 -2.16
N LYS A 53 -0.42 -10.53 -1.98
CA LYS A 53 -0.74 -11.35 -0.79
C LYS A 53 -0.18 -10.80 0.53
N TYR A 54 0.73 -9.86 0.48
CA TYR A 54 1.35 -9.21 1.64
C TYR A 54 0.82 -7.79 1.89
N PHE A 55 -0.26 -7.41 1.18
CA PHE A 55 -0.87 -6.10 1.31
C PHE A 55 -2.37 -6.22 1.59
N ILE A 56 -2.89 -5.33 2.41
CA ILE A 56 -4.31 -5.07 2.54
C ILE A 56 -4.62 -3.87 1.66
N GLY A 57 -5.57 -4.01 0.73
CA GLY A 57 -5.89 -2.98 -0.27
C GLY A 57 -4.99 -3.03 -1.50
N ASN A 58 -5.10 -2.02 -2.36
CA ASN A 58 -4.38 -1.96 -3.63
C ASN A 58 -3.09 -1.15 -3.50
N SER A 59 -2.01 -1.68 -4.07
CA SER A 59 -0.72 -1.00 -4.18
C SER A 59 -0.16 -1.12 -5.59
N TYR A 60 0.75 -0.22 -5.91
CA TYR A 60 1.41 -0.12 -7.21
C TYR A 60 2.92 -0.06 -7.01
N LEU A 61 3.67 -0.51 -8.00
CA LEU A 61 5.13 -0.55 -7.97
C LEU A 61 5.71 0.00 -9.27
N ALA A 62 6.58 0.97 -9.17
CA ALA A 62 7.38 1.48 -10.27
C ALA A 62 8.88 1.32 -9.96
N PRO A 63 9.62 0.47 -10.66
CA PRO A 63 11.08 0.47 -10.60
C PRO A 63 11.62 1.80 -11.11
N ILE A 64 12.37 2.53 -10.28
CA ILE A 64 12.96 3.82 -10.63
C ILE A 64 14.43 3.63 -11.04
N SER A 65 15.17 2.82 -10.29
CA SER A 65 16.52 2.41 -10.62
C SER A 65 16.64 0.89 -10.51
N LYS A 66 17.39 0.30 -11.46
CA LYS A 66 17.68 -1.15 -11.49
C LYS A 66 19.17 -1.43 -11.35
N GLU A 67 19.99 -0.39 -11.40
CA GLU A 67 21.46 -0.48 -11.39
C GLU A 67 22.04 0.23 -10.16
N GLN A 68 23.24 -0.13 -9.75
CA GLN A 68 23.96 0.37 -8.59
C GLN A 68 23.19 0.20 -7.27
N ILE A 69 22.24 1.07 -7.00
CA ILE A 69 21.31 0.97 -5.86
C ILE A 69 19.90 0.87 -6.43
N PRO A 70 19.35 -0.35 -6.54
CA PRO A 70 17.98 -0.54 -6.98
C PRO A 70 16.99 0.06 -5.98
N PHE A 71 16.01 0.78 -6.48
CA PHE A 71 14.91 1.26 -5.66
C PHE A 71 13.63 1.43 -6.46
N ASN A 72 12.51 1.41 -5.76
CA ASN A 72 11.18 1.48 -6.33
C ASN A 72 10.39 2.65 -5.73
N ASN A 73 9.47 3.21 -6.51
CA ASN A 73 8.36 3.96 -5.96
C ASN A 73 7.23 2.97 -5.65
N VAL A 74 6.87 2.89 -4.38
CA VAL A 74 5.73 2.08 -3.90
C VAL A 74 4.58 3.02 -3.60
N THR A 75 3.45 2.80 -4.25
CA THR A 75 2.25 3.64 -4.10
C THR A 75 1.10 2.81 -3.54
N PHE A 76 0.40 3.39 -2.59
CA PHE A 76 -0.70 2.80 -1.83
C PHE A 76 -1.97 3.62 -2.05
N GLU A 77 -3.08 2.95 -2.33
CA GLU A 77 -4.41 3.56 -2.24
C GLU A 77 -4.77 3.92 -0.80
N PRO A 78 -5.74 4.83 -0.56
CA PRO A 78 -6.22 5.12 0.79
C PRO A 78 -6.54 3.87 1.59
N GLY A 79 -6.00 3.76 2.81
CA GLY A 79 -6.16 2.59 3.68
C GLY A 79 -5.30 1.38 3.35
N CYS A 80 -4.61 1.36 2.21
CA CYS A 80 -3.72 0.25 1.85
C CYS A 80 -2.46 0.26 2.71
N ARG A 81 -2.06 -0.92 3.18
CA ARG A 81 -0.86 -1.14 3.98
C ARG A 81 -0.27 -2.51 3.72
N ASN A 82 1.04 -2.65 3.90
CA ASN A 82 1.68 -3.95 3.85
C ASN A 82 1.58 -4.67 5.22
N ASN A 83 1.89 -5.95 5.20
CA ASN A 83 2.02 -6.76 6.41
C ASN A 83 3.24 -6.30 7.22
N TRP A 84 3.27 -6.68 8.48
CA TRP A 84 4.49 -6.70 9.25
C TRP A 84 5.56 -7.49 8.50
N HIS A 85 6.79 -6.97 8.48
CA HIS A 85 7.91 -7.62 7.80
C HIS A 85 9.25 -7.19 8.38
N ILE A 86 10.28 -7.94 8.02
CA ILE A 86 11.66 -7.71 8.48
C ILE A 86 12.59 -7.79 7.28
N HIS A 87 13.51 -6.83 7.18
CA HIS A 87 14.67 -6.88 6.31
C HIS A 87 15.86 -7.39 7.12
N HIS A 88 16.14 -8.68 7.01
CA HIS A 88 17.23 -9.30 7.73
C HIS A 88 18.60 -8.98 7.11
N ALA A 89 19.63 -8.87 7.95
CA ALA A 89 21.02 -8.87 7.55
C ALA A 89 21.91 -9.23 8.76
N GLU A 90 23.07 -9.83 8.48
CA GLU A 90 24.11 -10.08 9.50
C GLU A 90 24.93 -8.82 9.78
N LYS A 91 25.14 -7.98 8.72
CA LYS A 91 25.87 -6.73 8.83
C LYS A 91 25.34 -5.72 7.79
N GLY A 92 25.21 -4.46 8.17
CA GLY A 92 24.54 -3.46 7.33
C GLY A 92 23.08 -3.82 7.14
N GLY A 93 22.54 -3.63 5.92
CA GLY A 93 21.17 -4.01 5.58
C GLY A 93 20.11 -3.09 6.18
N GLY A 94 18.87 -3.56 6.12
CA GLY A 94 17.68 -2.79 6.49
C GLY A 94 17.04 -2.11 5.30
N GLN A 95 16.19 -1.13 5.57
CA GLN A 95 15.44 -0.40 4.55
C GLN A 95 15.50 1.10 4.80
N MET A 96 15.43 1.89 3.75
CA MET A 96 15.23 3.34 3.83
C MET A 96 13.99 3.72 3.03
N LEU A 97 13.12 4.52 3.62
CA LEU A 97 11.93 5.07 2.97
C LEU A 97 12.06 6.59 2.85
N ILE A 98 11.65 7.13 1.69
CA ILE A 98 11.55 8.58 1.48
C ILE A 98 10.13 8.88 1.00
N GLY A 99 9.35 9.62 1.78
CA GLY A 99 8.02 10.07 1.39
C GLY A 99 8.10 10.98 0.15
N VAL A 100 7.29 10.72 -0.87
CA VAL A 100 7.28 11.51 -2.11
C VAL A 100 5.89 11.97 -2.55
N GLY A 101 4.82 11.52 -1.89
CA GLY A 101 3.47 11.95 -2.20
C GLY A 101 2.45 11.51 -1.17
N GLY A 102 1.44 12.34 -0.94
CA GLY A 102 0.33 12.05 -0.03
C GLY A 102 0.72 11.94 1.44
N LYS A 103 -0.03 11.11 2.19
CA LYS A 103 0.12 10.92 3.63
C LYS A 103 0.07 9.43 3.98
N GLY A 104 1.05 8.97 4.74
CA GLY A 104 1.14 7.57 5.16
C GLY A 104 1.62 7.40 6.58
N TRP A 105 1.88 6.16 6.92
CA TRP A 105 2.34 5.72 8.23
C TRP A 105 3.51 4.74 8.11
N TYR A 106 4.38 4.80 9.10
CA TYR A 106 5.42 3.82 9.39
C TYR A 106 5.33 3.44 10.86
N GLN A 107 5.54 2.18 11.19
CA GLN A 107 5.60 1.73 12.58
C GLN A 107 6.57 0.57 12.76
N GLU A 108 7.43 0.67 13.78
CA GLU A 108 8.19 -0.45 14.33
C GLU A 108 7.36 -1.17 15.40
N GLU A 109 7.55 -2.48 15.53
CA GLU A 109 6.91 -3.24 16.60
C GLU A 109 7.23 -2.66 17.98
N GLY A 110 6.20 -2.52 18.79
CA GLY A 110 6.31 -1.98 20.16
C GLY A 110 6.51 -0.45 20.24
N LYS A 111 6.56 0.27 19.12
CA LYS A 111 6.67 1.73 19.10
C LYS A 111 5.38 2.39 18.56
N PRO A 112 5.13 3.67 18.90
CA PRO A 112 4.07 4.44 18.25
C PRO A 112 4.30 4.55 16.74
N ALA A 113 3.21 4.56 15.97
CA ALA A 113 3.28 4.84 14.54
C ALA A 113 3.71 6.30 14.28
N VAL A 114 4.52 6.49 13.25
CA VAL A 114 5.00 7.79 12.79
C VAL A 114 4.31 8.13 11.48
N GLN A 115 3.73 9.33 11.39
CA GLN A 115 3.18 9.83 10.13
C GLN A 115 4.32 10.15 9.16
N MET A 116 4.12 9.83 7.89
CA MET A 116 5.05 10.16 6.80
C MET A 116 4.39 11.11 5.81
N LEU A 117 5.10 12.17 5.48
CA LEU A 117 4.75 13.17 4.48
C LEU A 117 5.86 13.27 3.41
N PRO A 118 5.63 13.94 2.26
CA PRO A 118 6.68 14.19 1.28
C PRO A 118 7.88 14.92 1.91
N GLY A 119 9.08 14.37 1.69
CA GLY A 119 10.34 14.86 2.26
C GLY A 119 10.79 14.15 3.53
N ASP A 120 9.92 13.40 4.19
CA ASP A 120 10.32 12.59 5.36
C ASP A 120 11.19 11.42 4.94
N VAL A 121 12.21 11.14 5.74
CA VAL A 121 13.15 10.03 5.55
C VAL A 121 13.12 9.13 6.79
N ILE A 122 12.81 7.86 6.59
CA ILE A 122 12.85 6.83 7.64
C ILE A 122 14.02 5.89 7.38
N HIS A 123 14.89 5.76 8.36
CA HIS A 123 15.96 4.77 8.38
C HIS A 123 15.53 3.58 9.24
N ILE A 124 15.39 2.41 8.62
CA ILE A 124 14.95 1.18 9.27
C ILE A 124 16.16 0.25 9.36
N PRO A 125 16.72 0.03 10.55
CA PRO A 125 17.83 -0.89 10.72
C PRO A 125 17.46 -2.31 10.30
N ALA A 126 18.46 -3.12 9.93
CA ALA A 126 18.24 -4.53 9.70
C ALA A 126 17.65 -5.21 10.96
N ASN A 127 16.87 -6.26 10.74
CA ASN A 127 16.23 -7.08 11.78
C ASN A 127 15.15 -6.36 12.60
N VAL A 128 14.70 -5.19 12.18
CA VAL A 128 13.58 -4.47 12.81
C VAL A 128 12.28 -4.89 12.15
N LYS A 129 11.34 -5.41 12.96
CA LYS A 129 9.98 -5.70 12.51
C LYS A 129 9.18 -4.40 12.39
N HIS A 130 8.63 -4.17 11.21
CA HIS A 130 7.92 -2.92 10.89
C HIS A 130 6.86 -3.13 9.80
N TRP A 131 6.05 -2.12 9.62
CA TRP A 131 5.13 -2.00 8.48
C TRP A 131 5.03 -0.52 8.04
N HIS A 132 4.51 -0.30 6.83
CA HIS A 132 4.18 1.03 6.30
C HIS A 132 2.99 0.95 5.34
N GLY A 133 2.34 2.10 5.10
CA GLY A 133 1.16 2.18 4.24
C GLY A 133 0.55 3.57 4.21
N ALA A 134 -0.53 3.72 3.44
CA ALA A 134 -1.27 4.96 3.32
C ALA A 134 -2.08 5.28 4.58
N ALA A 135 -2.43 6.55 4.78
CA ALA A 135 -3.49 6.92 5.70
C ALA A 135 -4.87 6.52 5.14
N ALA A 136 -5.88 6.43 6.00
CA ALA A 136 -7.21 5.97 5.61
C ALA A 136 -7.90 6.88 4.58
N ASP A 137 -7.51 8.14 4.54
CA ASP A 137 -8.11 9.22 3.74
C ASP A 137 -7.17 9.78 2.66
N SER A 138 -6.01 9.18 2.44
CA SER A 138 -5.01 9.71 1.51
C SER A 138 -4.32 8.61 0.73
N TRP A 139 -4.05 8.84 -0.53
CA TRP A 139 -3.01 8.15 -1.25
C TRP A 139 -1.66 8.39 -0.57
N PHE A 140 -0.73 7.47 -0.71
CA PHE A 140 0.63 7.62 -0.21
C PHE A 140 1.62 6.98 -1.18
N ALA A 141 2.75 7.64 -1.37
CA ALA A 141 3.86 7.09 -2.12
C ALA A 141 5.19 7.38 -1.42
N HIS A 142 6.07 6.39 -1.44
CA HIS A 142 7.44 6.53 -0.96
C HIS A 142 8.43 5.80 -1.87
N LEU A 143 9.66 6.27 -1.93
CA LEU A 143 10.77 5.52 -2.46
C LEU A 143 11.21 4.49 -1.42
N ALA A 144 11.42 3.25 -1.85
CA ALA A 144 11.89 2.15 -1.01
C ALA A 144 13.25 1.67 -1.51
N PHE A 145 14.24 1.76 -0.65
CA PHE A 145 15.61 1.31 -0.87
C PHE A 145 15.91 0.13 0.04
N GLU A 146 16.43 -0.96 -0.52
CA GLU A 146 17.08 -1.98 0.29
C GLU A 146 18.53 -1.53 0.56
N VAL A 147 18.87 -1.36 1.84
CA VAL A 147 20.22 -0.95 2.22
C VAL A 147 21.16 -2.14 2.00
N PRO A 148 22.31 -1.95 1.33
CA PRO A 148 23.27 -3.04 1.12
C PRO A 148 23.75 -3.64 2.44
N GLY A 149 23.82 -4.98 2.49
CA GLY A 149 24.23 -5.73 3.66
C GLY A 149 24.74 -7.13 3.33
N GLU A 150 25.26 -7.82 4.36
CA GLU A 150 25.73 -9.20 4.27
C GLU A 150 24.59 -10.15 4.66
N ASN A 151 24.37 -11.22 3.89
CA ASN A 151 23.35 -12.26 4.10
C ASN A 151 21.93 -11.67 4.27
N THR A 152 21.53 -10.78 3.35
CA THR A 152 20.23 -10.11 3.39
C THR A 152 19.10 -11.06 2.96
N SER A 153 17.94 -10.94 3.61
CA SER A 153 16.69 -11.58 3.20
C SER A 153 15.47 -10.81 3.73
N ASN A 154 14.32 -11.02 3.10
CA ASN A 154 13.07 -10.40 3.51
C ASN A 154 12.13 -11.46 4.09
N GLU A 155 11.55 -11.18 5.26
CA GLU A 155 10.55 -12.01 5.90
C GLU A 155 9.22 -11.28 5.99
N TRP A 156 8.18 -11.88 5.43
CA TRP A 156 6.82 -11.37 5.51
C TRP A 156 6.06 -12.09 6.62
N LEU A 157 5.43 -11.32 7.49
CA LEU A 157 4.75 -11.79 8.69
C LEU A 157 3.24 -11.55 8.61
N GLU A 158 2.59 -11.44 9.76
CA GLU A 158 1.15 -11.26 9.88
C GLU A 158 0.66 -9.90 9.33
N PRO A 159 -0.59 -9.81 8.90
CA PRO A 159 -1.21 -8.54 8.53
C PRO A 159 -1.32 -7.59 9.72
N VAL A 160 -1.20 -6.29 9.47
CA VAL A 160 -1.59 -5.24 10.43
C VAL A 160 -3.11 -5.28 10.58
N THR A 161 -3.59 -5.52 11.80
CA THR A 161 -5.02 -5.66 12.07
C THR A 161 -5.78 -4.35 11.84
N GLU A 162 -7.08 -4.47 11.55
CA GLU A 162 -7.96 -3.29 11.45
C GLU A 162 -8.00 -2.50 12.77
N GLU A 163 -7.92 -3.20 13.91
CA GLU A 163 -7.91 -2.56 15.23
C GLU A 163 -6.67 -1.71 15.44
N GLU A 164 -5.47 -2.22 15.09
CA GLU A 164 -4.22 -1.48 15.16
C GLU A 164 -4.24 -0.29 14.22
N TYR A 165 -4.63 -0.51 12.96
CA TYR A 165 -4.66 0.54 11.96
C TYR A 165 -5.67 1.65 12.29
N ASN A 166 -6.85 1.32 12.79
CA ASN A 166 -7.89 2.30 13.14
C ASN A 166 -7.57 3.14 14.39
N ARG A 167 -6.49 2.86 15.11
CA ARG A 167 -5.99 3.69 16.21
C ARG A 167 -5.08 4.83 15.74
N LEU A 168 -4.65 4.80 14.47
CA LEU A 168 -3.74 5.81 13.93
C LEU A 168 -4.45 7.16 13.75
N GLY A 169 -3.73 8.24 14.10
CA GLY A 169 -4.23 9.59 13.88
C GLY A 169 -5.35 10.05 14.82
N LYS A 170 -5.56 9.35 15.93
CA LYS A 170 -6.51 9.74 16.99
C LYS A 170 -5.82 10.47 18.12
#